data_a2174e957a6828caf19c87533e40b256
#
_entry.id   a2174e957a6828caf19c87533e40b256
#
_cell.length_a   1.000
_cell.length_b   1.000
_cell.length_c   1.000
_cell.angle_alpha   90.00
_cell.angle_beta   90.00
_cell.angle_gamma   90.00
#
_symmetry.space_group_name_H-M   'P 1'
#
loop_
_entity.id
_entity.type
_entity.pdbx_description
1 polymer ?
#
loop_
_entity_poly.entity_id
_entity_poly.type
_entity_poly.pdbx_seq_one_letter_code
_entity_poly.pdbx_strand_id
1 'polypeptide(L)'
;MTKAIIYTRVSTSEQGESGLGLDAQAAICKDYCARNRLEIAEVTIEIQSGKSTRRRPVLASALETLRKGEADVLIASNVSRLSRSIGDLVGLITEADKRGYSVVALDTGLDTSTPAGRMVFQMLGVAAEYERAMTSDRTKKALARAKAKGTQLGRRTNLPGEVLERISTERASGCTLAAIANGLNSDQVATGQGGMQWYPATVSKVLRRVL
;
A
#
# COMPACT_ATOMS: atom_id res chain seq x y z
N MET A 1 8.58 15.40 -30.85
CA MET A 1 8.67 13.92 -30.80
C MET A 1 8.26 13.48 -29.42
N THR A 2 7.48 12.41 -29.29
CA THR A 2 7.09 11.86 -28.00
C THR A 2 8.31 11.25 -27.29
N LYS A 3 8.60 11.70 -26.08
CA LYS A 3 9.77 11.28 -25.30
C LYS A 3 9.44 10.14 -24.36
N ALA A 4 10.25 9.09 -24.38
CA ALA A 4 10.07 7.89 -23.60
C ALA A 4 11.15 7.74 -22.52
N ILE A 5 10.74 7.34 -21.31
CA ILE A 5 11.61 6.81 -20.27
C ILE A 5 11.46 5.30 -20.25
N ILE A 6 12.55 4.58 -20.48
CA ILE A 6 12.61 3.13 -20.35
C ILE A 6 12.99 2.81 -18.90
N TYR A 7 12.14 2.04 -18.22
CA TYR A 7 12.37 1.59 -16.87
C TYR A 7 12.63 0.09 -16.82
N THR A 8 13.83 -0.26 -16.31
CA THR A 8 14.24 -1.66 -16.11
C THR A 8 14.48 -1.93 -14.64
N ARG A 9 14.22 -3.17 -14.19
CA ARG A 9 14.41 -3.56 -12.80
C ARG A 9 14.88 -5.01 -12.68
N VAL A 10 15.81 -5.24 -11.75
CA VAL A 10 16.20 -6.58 -11.31
C VAL A 10 16.24 -6.65 -9.79
N SER A 11 16.09 -7.85 -9.23
CA SER A 11 16.43 -8.11 -7.84
C SER A 11 17.93 -8.39 -7.70
N THR A 12 18.49 -8.17 -6.51
CA THR A 12 19.90 -8.52 -6.24
C THR A 12 20.20 -10.01 -6.40
N SER A 13 19.20 -10.89 -6.23
CA SER A 13 19.32 -12.32 -6.50
C SER A 13 19.39 -12.62 -8.02
N GLU A 14 18.64 -11.89 -8.83
CA GLU A 14 18.66 -12.02 -10.30
C GLU A 14 19.94 -11.48 -10.92
N GLN A 15 20.65 -10.54 -10.25
CA GLN A 15 21.96 -10.04 -10.70
C GLN A 15 23.07 -11.09 -10.61
N GLY A 16 22.97 -12.05 -9.66
CA GLY A 16 23.95 -13.12 -9.49
C GLY A 16 23.84 -14.20 -10.57
N GLU A 17 22.72 -14.31 -11.26
CA GLU A 17 22.46 -15.42 -12.22
C GLU A 17 22.67 -15.02 -13.69
N SER A 18 22.52 -13.77 -14.10
CA SER A 18 22.99 -13.24 -15.40
C SER A 18 22.64 -11.76 -15.56
N GLY A 19 23.62 -10.90 -15.90
CA GLY A 19 23.40 -9.51 -16.36
C GLY A 19 22.57 -9.42 -17.66
N LEU A 20 22.26 -10.55 -18.28
CA LEU A 20 21.44 -10.70 -19.48
C LEU A 20 19.99 -10.19 -19.29
N GLY A 21 19.47 -10.19 -18.06
CA GLY A 21 18.09 -9.77 -17.81
C GLY A 21 17.81 -8.29 -18.01
N LEU A 22 18.75 -7.40 -17.66
CA LEU A 22 18.60 -5.94 -17.83
C LEU A 22 18.75 -5.53 -19.28
N ASP A 23 19.78 -6.07 -19.95
CA ASP A 23 20.04 -5.76 -21.36
C ASP A 23 18.90 -6.25 -22.25
N ALA A 24 18.36 -7.43 -21.99
CA ALA A 24 17.21 -7.96 -22.71
C ALA A 24 15.95 -7.08 -22.48
N GLN A 25 15.68 -6.66 -21.24
CA GLN A 25 14.58 -5.74 -20.96
C GLN A 25 14.74 -4.42 -21.71
N ALA A 26 15.94 -3.82 -21.67
CA ALA A 26 16.23 -2.57 -22.34
C ALA A 26 16.14 -2.72 -23.87
N ALA A 27 16.65 -3.82 -24.43
CA ALA A 27 16.61 -4.09 -25.88
C ALA A 27 15.17 -4.17 -26.40
N ILE A 28 14.29 -4.92 -25.73
CA ILE A 28 12.86 -5.04 -26.08
C ILE A 28 12.17 -3.68 -26.04
N CYS A 29 12.43 -2.88 -25.00
CA CYS A 29 11.86 -1.54 -24.88
C CYS A 29 12.38 -0.57 -25.95
N LYS A 30 13.69 -0.63 -26.28
CA LYS A 30 14.30 0.18 -27.34
C LYS A 30 13.73 -0.17 -28.71
N ASP A 31 13.54 -1.46 -29.00
CA ASP A 31 12.90 -1.92 -30.25
C ASP A 31 11.45 -1.42 -30.36
N TYR A 32 10.69 -1.44 -29.27
CA TYR A 32 9.36 -0.83 -29.23
C TYR A 32 9.41 0.67 -29.52
N CYS A 33 10.34 1.42 -28.90
CA CYS A 33 10.53 2.85 -29.17
C CYS A 33 10.84 3.11 -30.65
N ALA A 34 11.74 2.34 -31.24
CA ALA A 34 12.10 2.48 -32.66
C ALA A 34 10.90 2.26 -33.59
N ARG A 35 10.14 1.19 -33.35
CA ARG A 35 8.91 0.89 -34.14
C ARG A 35 7.84 1.95 -34.04
N ASN A 36 7.71 2.59 -32.88
CA ASN A 36 6.69 3.61 -32.60
C ASN A 36 7.21 5.05 -32.77
N ARG A 37 8.43 5.24 -33.26
CA ARG A 37 9.07 6.56 -33.47
C ARG A 37 9.12 7.42 -32.21
N LEU A 38 9.38 6.78 -31.07
CA LEU A 38 9.57 7.46 -29.78
C LEU A 38 11.03 7.83 -29.59
N GLU A 39 11.28 9.04 -29.09
CA GLU A 39 12.61 9.49 -28.68
C GLU A 39 12.91 8.95 -27.27
N ILE A 40 14.03 8.27 -27.10
CA ILE A 40 14.43 7.76 -25.79
C ILE A 40 15.11 8.90 -25.02
N ALA A 41 14.41 9.45 -24.03
CA ALA A 41 14.95 10.50 -23.17
C ALA A 41 15.89 9.90 -22.10
N GLU A 42 15.54 8.74 -21.53
CA GLU A 42 16.32 8.11 -20.48
C GLU A 42 16.09 6.59 -20.45
N VAL A 43 17.15 5.85 -20.06
CA VAL A 43 17.06 4.42 -19.73
C VAL A 43 17.45 4.27 -18.27
N THR A 44 16.50 3.94 -17.43
CA THR A 44 16.69 3.84 -15.99
C THR A 44 16.84 2.39 -15.55
N ILE A 45 17.71 2.15 -14.57
CA ILE A 45 17.99 0.82 -14.02
C ILE A 45 17.76 0.86 -12.52
N GLU A 46 16.84 0.04 -12.02
CA GLU A 46 16.61 -0.13 -10.58
C GLU A 46 17.07 -1.51 -10.09
N ILE A 47 18.00 -1.49 -9.16
CA ILE A 47 18.49 -2.70 -8.49
C ILE A 47 17.88 -2.73 -7.10
N GLN A 48 17.06 -3.75 -6.82
CA GLN A 48 16.36 -3.83 -5.56
C GLN A 48 16.87 -4.99 -4.70
N SER A 49 17.43 -4.65 -3.50
CA SER A 49 17.77 -5.67 -2.51
C SER A 49 16.49 -6.29 -1.90
N GLY A 50 16.51 -7.61 -1.67
CA GLY A 50 15.37 -8.33 -1.09
C GLY A 50 14.94 -7.84 0.31
N LYS A 51 15.79 -7.06 1.00
CA LYS A 51 15.53 -6.48 2.33
C LYS A 51 14.73 -5.17 2.31
N SER A 52 14.71 -4.44 1.19
CA SER A 52 14.01 -3.14 1.10
C SER A 52 12.96 -3.15 0.01
N THR A 53 11.76 -3.63 0.35
CA THR A 53 10.65 -3.76 -0.60
C THR A 53 9.86 -2.47 -0.83
N ARG A 54 10.12 -1.42 -0.04
CA ARG A 54 9.25 -0.22 0.02
C ARG A 54 9.73 0.98 -0.77
N ARG A 55 11.04 1.07 -1.14
CA ARG A 55 11.58 2.25 -1.80
C ARG A 55 12.04 1.89 -3.21
N ARG A 56 11.49 2.58 -4.18
CA ARG A 56 11.87 2.52 -5.61
C ARG A 56 12.30 3.91 -6.05
N PRO A 57 13.48 4.37 -5.63
CA PRO A 57 13.91 5.74 -5.87
C PRO A 57 14.07 6.06 -7.35
N VAL A 58 14.51 5.10 -8.16
CA VAL A 58 14.68 5.28 -9.60
C VAL A 58 13.32 5.42 -10.29
N LEU A 59 12.34 4.56 -9.96
CA LEU A 59 10.99 4.74 -10.48
C LEU A 59 10.39 6.07 -10.05
N ALA A 60 10.58 6.46 -8.78
CA ALA A 60 10.07 7.74 -8.28
C ALA A 60 10.66 8.94 -9.03
N SER A 61 11.97 8.90 -9.34
CA SER A 61 12.64 9.91 -10.18
C SER A 61 12.06 9.96 -11.59
N ALA A 62 11.90 8.80 -12.24
CA ALA A 62 11.31 8.71 -13.58
C ALA A 62 9.88 9.27 -13.62
N LEU A 63 9.06 8.96 -12.59
CA LEU A 63 7.71 9.51 -12.48
C LEU A 63 7.72 11.02 -12.25
N GLU A 64 8.69 11.56 -11.54
CA GLU A 64 8.80 13.01 -11.34
C GLU A 64 9.14 13.74 -12.65
N THR A 65 10.04 13.17 -13.47
CA THR A 65 10.35 13.67 -14.83
C THR A 65 9.09 13.71 -15.72
N LEU A 66 8.27 12.63 -15.67
CA LEU A 66 7.01 12.56 -16.39
C LEU A 66 5.97 13.59 -15.87
N ARG A 67 5.87 13.78 -14.54
CA ARG A 67 4.98 14.78 -13.94
C ARG A 67 5.32 16.21 -14.34
N LYS A 68 6.59 16.49 -14.57
CA LYS A 68 7.08 17.81 -15.06
C LYS A 68 6.85 18.02 -16.56
N GLY A 69 6.42 16.99 -17.28
CA GLY A 69 6.27 17.06 -18.74
C GLY A 69 7.59 17.05 -19.51
N GLU A 70 8.69 16.61 -18.88
CA GLU A 70 9.99 16.46 -19.51
C GLU A 70 10.07 15.16 -20.36
N ALA A 71 9.15 14.21 -20.10
CA ALA A 71 8.90 13.02 -20.90
C ALA A 71 7.39 12.70 -20.93
N ASP A 72 6.94 11.92 -21.91
CA ASP A 72 5.55 11.68 -22.23
C ASP A 72 5.08 10.25 -21.93
N VAL A 73 6.00 9.28 -21.90
CA VAL A 73 5.65 7.86 -21.74
C VAL A 73 6.65 7.10 -20.89
N LEU A 74 6.16 6.29 -19.96
CA LEU A 74 6.93 5.32 -19.19
C LEU A 74 6.79 3.94 -19.83
N ILE A 75 7.90 3.30 -20.18
CA ILE A 75 7.92 2.00 -20.83
C ILE A 75 8.67 0.99 -19.98
N ALA A 76 8.08 -0.18 -19.80
CA ALA A 76 8.74 -1.33 -19.18
C ALA A 76 8.48 -2.61 -20.00
N SER A 77 9.39 -3.56 -19.91
CA SER A 77 9.27 -4.85 -20.60
C SER A 77 8.05 -5.66 -20.11
N ASN A 78 7.73 -5.54 -18.82
CA ASN A 78 6.59 -6.24 -18.23
C ASN A 78 6.00 -5.50 -17.02
N VAL A 79 4.73 -5.83 -16.72
CA VAL A 79 3.98 -5.26 -15.60
C VAL A 79 4.69 -5.44 -14.26
N SER A 80 5.33 -6.60 -14.04
CA SER A 80 6.01 -6.89 -12.78
C SER A 80 7.20 -5.96 -12.49
N ARG A 81 7.73 -5.27 -13.50
CA ARG A 81 8.77 -4.24 -13.31
C ARG A 81 8.16 -2.94 -12.81
N LEU A 82 6.98 -2.57 -13.28
CA LEU A 82 6.26 -1.36 -12.86
C LEU A 82 5.63 -1.51 -11.48
N SER A 83 5.01 -2.64 -11.20
CA SER A 83 4.21 -2.84 -10.00
C SER A 83 4.37 -4.25 -9.41
N ARG A 84 4.05 -4.40 -8.12
CA ARG A 84 4.01 -5.69 -7.40
C ARG A 84 2.61 -6.23 -7.22
N SER A 85 1.62 -5.40 -7.37
CA SER A 85 0.21 -5.76 -7.26
C SER A 85 -0.59 -5.10 -8.36
N ILE A 86 -1.69 -5.71 -8.75
CA ILE A 86 -2.60 -5.10 -9.71
C ILE A 86 -3.13 -3.76 -9.17
N GLY A 87 -3.37 -3.67 -7.85
CA GLY A 87 -3.83 -2.44 -7.22
C GLY A 87 -2.83 -1.27 -7.34
N ASP A 88 -1.52 -1.55 -7.16
CA ASP A 88 -0.48 -0.53 -7.32
C ASP A 88 -0.35 -0.09 -8.80
N LEU A 89 -0.48 -1.05 -9.74
CA LEU A 89 -0.46 -0.74 -11.17
C LEU A 89 -1.64 0.17 -11.55
N VAL A 90 -2.84 -0.15 -11.07
CA VAL A 90 -4.03 0.68 -11.29
C VAL A 90 -3.83 2.09 -10.73
N GLY A 91 -3.23 2.19 -9.54
CA GLY A 91 -2.87 3.49 -8.93
C GLY A 91 -1.90 4.30 -9.80
N LEU A 92 -0.83 3.65 -10.29
CA LEU A 92 0.15 4.27 -11.19
C LEU A 92 -0.49 4.80 -12.47
N ILE A 93 -1.30 3.97 -13.15
CA ILE A 93 -1.93 4.35 -14.42
C ILE A 93 -2.99 5.44 -14.20
N THR A 94 -3.76 5.38 -13.12
CA THR A 94 -4.73 6.43 -12.78
C THR A 94 -4.04 7.78 -12.53
N GLU A 95 -2.86 7.75 -11.91
CA GLU A 95 -2.05 8.96 -11.74
C GLU A 95 -1.52 9.46 -13.09
N ALA A 96 -1.01 8.56 -13.94
CA ALA A 96 -0.53 8.87 -15.27
C ALA A 96 -1.60 9.60 -16.11
N ASP A 97 -2.80 9.05 -16.13
CA ASP A 97 -3.94 9.64 -16.86
C ASP A 97 -4.27 11.06 -16.37
N LYS A 98 -4.29 11.27 -15.05
CA LYS A 98 -4.51 12.59 -14.44
C LYS A 98 -3.39 13.59 -14.74
N ARG A 99 -2.18 13.14 -14.94
CA ARG A 99 -0.99 13.97 -15.19
C ARG A 99 -0.68 14.12 -16.69
N GLY A 100 -1.36 13.38 -17.57
CA GLY A 100 -1.24 13.49 -19.02
C GLY A 100 -0.05 12.74 -19.62
N TYR A 101 0.53 11.75 -18.92
CA TYR A 101 1.54 10.87 -19.49
C TYR A 101 1.02 9.43 -19.64
N SER A 102 1.65 8.66 -20.52
CA SER A 102 1.24 7.29 -20.81
C SER A 102 2.13 6.25 -20.13
N VAL A 103 1.58 5.05 -19.95
CA VAL A 103 2.31 3.89 -19.39
C VAL A 103 2.18 2.71 -20.33
N VAL A 104 3.32 2.06 -20.64
CA VAL A 104 3.40 0.90 -21.52
C VAL A 104 4.06 -0.26 -20.80
N ALA A 105 3.42 -1.44 -20.82
CA ALA A 105 3.99 -2.71 -20.40
C ALA A 105 3.83 -3.74 -21.52
N LEU A 106 4.98 -4.17 -22.08
CA LEU A 106 5.00 -4.87 -23.37
C LEU A 106 4.48 -6.31 -23.29
N ASP A 107 4.63 -6.97 -22.13
CA ASP A 107 4.21 -8.37 -21.90
C ASP A 107 2.69 -8.58 -21.96
N THR A 108 1.93 -7.55 -21.58
CA THR A 108 0.46 -7.63 -21.50
C THR A 108 -0.25 -6.86 -22.60
N GLY A 109 0.49 -6.19 -23.49
CA GLY A 109 -0.08 -5.27 -24.47
C GLY A 109 -0.72 -4.04 -23.84
N LEU A 110 -0.39 -3.74 -22.58
CA LEU A 110 -0.84 -2.53 -21.90
C LEU A 110 -0.14 -1.32 -22.51
N ASP A 111 -0.89 -0.46 -23.15
CA ASP A 111 -0.46 0.83 -23.67
C ASP A 111 -1.60 1.85 -23.48
N THR A 112 -1.47 2.69 -22.45
CA THR A 112 -2.55 3.61 -22.06
C THR A 112 -2.77 4.73 -23.10
N SER A 113 -1.88 4.91 -24.06
CA SER A 113 -2.08 5.84 -25.18
C SER A 113 -3.09 5.33 -26.22
N THR A 114 -3.33 4.02 -26.26
CA THR A 114 -4.21 3.36 -27.23
C THR A 114 -5.57 2.97 -26.63
N PRO A 115 -6.65 2.95 -27.42
CA PRO A 115 -7.95 2.44 -26.96
C PRO A 115 -7.89 0.98 -26.47
N ALA A 116 -7.15 0.12 -27.17
CA ALA A 116 -6.99 -1.29 -26.80
C ALA A 116 -6.27 -1.44 -25.46
N GLY A 117 -5.17 -0.71 -25.24
CA GLY A 117 -4.45 -0.74 -23.96
C GLY A 117 -5.26 -0.16 -22.81
N ARG A 118 -6.09 0.86 -23.06
CA ARG A 118 -7.06 1.34 -22.06
C ARG A 118 -8.10 0.28 -21.68
N MET A 119 -8.55 -0.52 -22.63
CA MET A 119 -9.43 -1.66 -22.34
C MET A 119 -8.74 -2.69 -21.45
N VAL A 120 -7.46 -3.04 -21.73
CA VAL A 120 -6.65 -3.90 -20.86
C VAL A 120 -6.54 -3.33 -19.44
N PHE A 121 -6.29 -2.02 -19.33
CA PHE A 121 -6.26 -1.33 -18.03
C PHE A 121 -7.58 -1.45 -17.26
N GLN A 122 -8.71 -1.26 -17.92
CA GLN A 122 -10.03 -1.40 -17.29
C GLN A 122 -10.26 -2.83 -16.77
N MET A 123 -9.87 -3.85 -17.55
CA MET A 123 -9.94 -5.25 -17.10
C MET A 123 -9.08 -5.51 -15.86
N LEU A 124 -7.86 -4.97 -15.82
CA LEU A 124 -6.99 -5.04 -14.65
C LEU A 124 -7.60 -4.31 -13.42
N GLY A 125 -8.28 -3.19 -13.64
CA GLY A 125 -9.03 -2.47 -12.61
C GLY A 125 -10.11 -3.34 -11.96
N VAL A 126 -10.94 -3.98 -12.78
CA VAL A 126 -11.98 -4.92 -12.30
C VAL A 126 -11.37 -6.10 -11.53
N ALA A 127 -10.27 -6.66 -12.03
CA ALA A 127 -9.56 -7.75 -11.34
C ALA A 127 -9.03 -7.29 -9.96
N ALA A 128 -8.47 -6.08 -9.87
CA ALA A 128 -7.99 -5.51 -8.61
C ALA A 128 -9.11 -5.28 -7.60
N GLU A 129 -10.27 -4.83 -8.03
CA GLU A 129 -11.45 -4.67 -7.17
C GLU A 129 -11.96 -6.02 -6.66
N TYR A 130 -12.01 -7.01 -7.52
CA TYR A 130 -12.39 -8.37 -7.14
C TYR A 130 -11.44 -8.96 -6.11
N GLU A 131 -10.12 -8.85 -6.29
CA GLU A 131 -9.12 -9.32 -5.33
C GLU A 131 -9.26 -8.62 -3.97
N ARG A 132 -9.51 -7.30 -3.95
CA ARG A 132 -9.74 -6.55 -2.70
C ARG A 132 -11.01 -7.03 -2.00
N ALA A 133 -12.10 -7.23 -2.73
CA ALA A 133 -13.36 -7.72 -2.19
C ALA A 133 -13.19 -9.12 -1.56
N MET A 134 -12.53 -10.04 -2.29
CA MET A 134 -12.25 -11.39 -1.80
C MET A 134 -11.35 -11.40 -0.56
N THR A 135 -10.32 -10.54 -0.53
CA THR A 135 -9.42 -10.42 0.62
C THR A 135 -10.15 -9.86 1.84
N SER A 136 -11.01 -8.84 1.63
CA SER A 136 -11.86 -8.27 2.69
C SER A 136 -12.80 -9.32 3.26
N ASP A 137 -13.48 -10.10 2.42
CA ASP A 137 -14.39 -11.15 2.84
C ASP A 137 -13.67 -12.27 3.62
N ARG A 138 -12.52 -12.73 3.13
CA ARG A 138 -11.66 -13.70 3.85
C ARG A 138 -11.26 -13.17 5.23
N THR A 139 -10.87 -11.90 5.31
CA THR A 139 -10.47 -11.26 6.58
C THR A 139 -11.64 -11.18 7.54
N LYS A 140 -12.83 -10.74 7.07
CA LYS A 140 -14.06 -10.70 7.89
C LYS A 140 -14.42 -12.09 8.42
N LYS A 141 -14.38 -13.11 7.57
CA LYS A 141 -14.65 -14.51 7.98
C LYS A 141 -13.63 -15.03 8.98
N ALA A 142 -12.34 -14.70 8.80
CA ALA A 142 -11.28 -15.09 9.75
C ALA A 142 -11.46 -14.40 11.11
N LEU A 143 -11.77 -13.11 11.13
CA LEU A 143 -12.05 -12.36 12.37
C LEU A 143 -13.30 -12.88 13.08
N ALA A 144 -14.37 -13.19 12.35
CA ALA A 144 -15.59 -13.78 12.92
C ALA A 144 -15.31 -15.14 13.58
N ARG A 145 -14.52 -16.01 12.91
CA ARG A 145 -14.09 -17.30 13.48
C ARG A 145 -13.21 -17.12 14.72
N ALA A 146 -12.28 -16.16 14.70
CA ALA A 146 -11.43 -15.87 15.87
C ALA A 146 -12.28 -15.38 17.05
N LYS A 147 -13.25 -14.49 16.80
CA LYS A 147 -14.22 -14.03 17.82
C LYS A 147 -15.05 -15.19 18.38
N ALA A 148 -15.55 -16.07 17.53
CA ALA A 148 -16.32 -17.25 17.95
C ALA A 148 -15.49 -18.24 18.82
N LYS A 149 -14.17 -18.29 18.63
CA LYS A 149 -13.23 -19.05 19.44
C LYS A 149 -12.81 -18.33 20.74
N GLY A 150 -13.42 -17.20 21.08
CA GLY A 150 -13.07 -16.41 22.26
C GLY A 150 -11.77 -15.61 22.14
N THR A 151 -11.17 -15.53 20.95
CA THR A 151 -9.95 -14.72 20.76
C THR A 151 -10.31 -13.25 20.86
N GLN A 152 -9.71 -12.54 21.82
CA GLN A 152 -9.84 -11.09 21.93
C GLN A 152 -9.20 -10.41 20.74
N LEU A 153 -10.01 -9.74 19.91
CA LEU A 153 -9.56 -9.00 18.75
C LEU A 153 -9.11 -7.58 19.14
N GLY A 154 -8.09 -7.10 18.47
CA GLY A 154 -7.53 -5.76 18.70
C GLY A 154 -6.39 -5.77 19.71
N ARG A 155 -5.93 -4.55 20.06
CA ARG A 155 -4.83 -4.37 21.01
C ARG A 155 -5.27 -4.77 22.40
N ARG A 156 -4.52 -5.67 23.06
CA ARG A 156 -4.77 -6.01 24.47
C ARG A 156 -4.62 -4.76 25.36
N THR A 157 -5.46 -4.67 26.38
CA THR A 157 -5.25 -3.68 27.44
C THR A 157 -4.23 -4.21 28.42
N ASN A 158 -3.28 -3.37 28.82
CA ASN A 158 -2.29 -3.71 29.85
C ASN A 158 -2.76 -3.21 31.24
N LEU A 159 -4.05 -2.95 31.41
CA LEU A 159 -4.58 -2.54 32.70
C LEU A 159 -4.60 -3.75 33.65
N PRO A 160 -4.17 -3.55 34.92
CA PRO A 160 -4.35 -4.55 35.97
C PRO A 160 -5.85 -4.88 36.15
N GLY A 161 -6.15 -6.13 36.51
CA GLY A 161 -7.52 -6.59 36.76
C GLY A 161 -8.28 -5.74 37.78
N GLU A 162 -7.60 -5.36 38.85
CA GLU A 162 -8.14 -4.47 39.91
C GLU A 162 -8.64 -3.12 39.38
N VAL A 163 -7.93 -2.52 38.40
CA VAL A 163 -8.36 -1.26 37.78
C VAL A 163 -9.60 -1.46 36.92
N LEU A 164 -9.69 -2.59 36.22
CA LEU A 164 -10.84 -2.95 35.40
C LEU A 164 -12.08 -3.18 36.28
N GLU A 165 -11.93 -3.93 37.38
CA GLU A 165 -13.00 -4.16 38.36
C GLU A 165 -13.46 -2.87 39.02
N ARG A 166 -12.54 -2.01 39.45
CA ARG A 166 -12.86 -0.69 39.99
C ARG A 166 -13.69 0.14 39.03
N ILE A 167 -13.25 0.28 37.76
CA ILE A 167 -13.97 1.05 36.73
C ILE A 167 -15.38 0.48 36.52
N SER A 168 -15.53 -0.83 36.51
CA SER A 168 -16.80 -1.52 36.33
C SER A 168 -17.74 -1.30 37.52
N THR A 169 -17.22 -1.43 38.74
CA THR A 169 -17.98 -1.26 40.01
C THR A 169 -18.42 0.18 40.20
N GLU A 170 -17.51 1.17 40.02
CA GLU A 170 -17.88 2.57 40.12
C GLU A 170 -18.93 2.96 39.08
N ARG A 171 -18.86 2.39 37.85
CA ARG A 171 -19.87 2.63 36.83
C ARG A 171 -21.21 2.02 37.18
N ALA A 172 -21.22 0.79 37.72
CA ALA A 172 -22.43 0.12 38.16
C ALA A 172 -23.11 0.85 39.33
N SER A 173 -22.34 1.50 40.20
CA SER A 173 -22.79 2.36 41.30
C SER A 173 -23.30 3.72 40.84
N GLY A 174 -23.39 4.01 39.54
CA GLY A 174 -23.94 5.25 38.98
C GLY A 174 -22.93 6.38 38.82
N CYS A 175 -21.64 6.19 39.09
CA CYS A 175 -20.63 7.22 38.90
C CYS A 175 -20.55 7.67 37.43
N THR A 176 -20.35 8.96 37.20
CA THR A 176 -20.16 9.50 35.85
C THR A 176 -18.77 9.12 35.33
N LEU A 177 -18.63 9.01 34.01
CA LEU A 177 -17.32 8.74 33.38
C LEU A 177 -16.24 9.78 33.76
N ALA A 178 -16.67 11.02 34.01
CA ALA A 178 -15.78 12.09 34.45
C ALA A 178 -15.33 11.88 35.90
N ALA A 179 -16.23 11.49 36.79
CA ALA A 179 -15.90 11.18 38.19
C ALA A 179 -14.91 10.02 38.28
N ILE A 180 -15.14 8.94 37.54
CA ILE A 180 -14.25 7.78 37.45
C ILE A 180 -12.85 8.22 36.91
N ALA A 181 -12.80 8.98 35.84
CA ALA A 181 -11.54 9.49 35.29
C ALA A 181 -10.76 10.35 36.30
N ASN A 182 -11.46 11.24 37.02
CA ASN A 182 -10.86 12.09 38.05
C ASN A 182 -10.34 11.27 39.22
N GLY A 183 -11.06 10.26 39.69
CA GLY A 183 -10.61 9.34 40.76
C GLY A 183 -9.33 8.60 40.36
N LEU A 184 -9.31 8.04 39.15
CA LEU A 184 -8.12 7.34 38.65
C LEU A 184 -6.90 8.28 38.48
N ASN A 185 -7.13 9.55 38.10
CA ASN A 185 -6.07 10.57 38.01
C ASN A 185 -5.56 10.97 39.38
N SER A 186 -6.44 11.16 40.37
CA SER A 186 -6.06 11.49 41.74
C SER A 186 -5.21 10.40 42.38
N ASP A 187 -5.51 9.15 42.07
CA ASP A 187 -4.76 7.98 42.55
C ASP A 187 -3.55 7.63 41.68
N GLN A 188 -3.21 8.49 40.71
CA GLN A 188 -2.08 8.35 39.79
C GLN A 188 -2.02 6.99 39.04
N VAL A 189 -3.19 6.41 38.76
CA VAL A 189 -3.30 5.13 38.05
C VAL A 189 -2.91 5.33 36.58
N ALA A 190 -1.89 4.61 36.11
CA ALA A 190 -1.47 4.64 34.71
C ALA A 190 -2.56 4.09 33.79
N THR A 191 -2.73 4.70 32.59
CA THR A 191 -3.63 4.17 31.57
C THR A 191 -3.06 2.90 30.94
N GLY A 192 -3.91 2.06 30.35
CA GLY A 192 -3.49 0.83 29.67
C GLY A 192 -2.56 0.99 28.48
N GLN A 193 -2.18 2.22 28.14
CA GLN A 193 -1.17 2.55 27.12
C GLN A 193 0.06 3.25 27.69
N GLY A 194 0.18 3.30 29.02
CA GLY A 194 1.30 3.94 29.70
C GLY A 194 1.18 5.47 29.82
N GLY A 195 0.06 6.06 29.44
CA GLY A 195 -0.22 7.47 29.70
C GLY A 195 -0.60 7.71 31.14
N MET A 196 -0.32 8.90 31.67
CA MET A 196 -0.57 9.28 33.09
C MET A 196 -1.93 9.93 33.30
N GLN A 197 -2.70 10.17 32.25
CA GLN A 197 -3.96 10.94 32.36
C GLN A 197 -5.16 10.17 31.79
N TRP A 198 -6.18 10.03 32.62
CA TRP A 198 -7.47 9.48 32.25
C TRP A 198 -8.43 10.58 31.80
N TYR A 199 -9.18 10.29 30.77
CA TYR A 199 -10.27 11.10 30.26
C TYR A 199 -11.57 10.29 30.25
N PRO A 200 -12.73 10.93 30.32
CA PRO A 200 -14.03 10.23 30.22
C PRO A 200 -14.13 9.31 29.00
N ALA A 201 -13.57 9.75 27.87
CA ALA A 201 -13.51 8.92 26.65
C ALA A 201 -12.63 7.68 26.80
N THR A 202 -11.54 7.74 27.61
CA THR A 202 -10.68 6.60 27.90
C THR A 202 -11.41 5.57 28.76
N VAL A 203 -12.08 6.02 29.80
CA VAL A 203 -12.94 5.18 30.67
C VAL A 203 -14.04 4.49 29.84
N SER A 204 -14.74 5.24 28.96
CA SER A 204 -15.75 4.69 28.05
C SER A 204 -15.18 3.59 27.13
N LYS A 205 -13.97 3.79 26.59
CA LYS A 205 -13.31 2.76 25.77
C LYS A 205 -12.96 1.49 26.55
N VAL A 206 -12.55 1.62 27.81
CA VAL A 206 -12.28 0.47 28.69
C VAL A 206 -13.55 -0.29 28.96
N LEU A 207 -14.63 0.37 29.38
CA LEU A 207 -15.92 -0.25 29.66
C LEU A 207 -16.48 -1.03 28.45
N ARG A 208 -16.41 -0.47 27.24
CA ARG A 208 -16.85 -1.17 26.01
C ARG A 208 -16.08 -2.45 25.69
N ARG A 209 -14.93 -2.66 26.32
CA ARG A 209 -14.09 -3.85 26.08
C ARG A 209 -14.29 -4.91 27.16
N VAL A 210 -14.78 -4.53 28.31
CA VAL A 210 -14.98 -5.42 29.48
C VAL A 210 -16.43 -5.89 29.54
N LEU A 211 -17.36 -5.07 29.09
CA LEU A 211 -18.78 -5.40 28.90
C LEU A 211 -19.06 -5.83 27.45
#